data_affe6d64542691317fc2b6d4ca1e96f2
#
_entry.id   affe6d64542691317fc2b6d4ca1e96f2
#
_cell.length_a   1.000
_cell.length_b   1.000
_cell.length_c   1.000
_cell.angle_alpha   90.00
_cell.angle_beta   90.00
_cell.angle_gamma   90.00
#
_symmetry.space_group_name_H-M   'P 1'
#
loop_
_entity.id
_entity.type
_entity.pdbx_description
1 polymer ?
#
loop_
_entity_poly.entity_id
_entity_poly.type
_entity_poly.pdbx_seq_one_letter_code
_entity_poly.pdbx_strand_id
1 'polypeptide(L)'
;MFNSPFSSLNASGSGLESLPPSLEPLRERMADYYGVEAHQLQVTRGASHAMEILMRRLRVHGHEFVWAGADHYLEDLCSVYNLSIRKPPETGALPKGGGFYLIHNPRQTDGKAWDITAARTLAVDLFPTLLVIDESYFDACTAASMVELAINEPNVVVLKSLSYLFGMAGARVGALIANTKTLQGLLKFCEPHPLPTPSVRAAEAALSPSRALTLQARVDLVRSEQARVREALSRSKQLESFDLNDGPFMLLRPRALLQTQTALKRLGLSPQVTPTGLLLALGDVATNNRILRALDVAPADKAPRVGEVLRDTKETRISVQVNLDQPKPVKVHTGVGFFDHMLDQVATHGGFSLQLACEGDLEIDAHHTVEDCMLAFGQALKVALGDRVGMARFGFVLPMDETEAKVSIDLGGRPFCVFKGEFQSTHIGDYQTEMTAHAFRSLSETLGASIHVEVTGGNDHHKTEACFKALGRALRQATRIEGDALPSTKGMLA
;
A
#
# COMPACT_ATOMS: atom_id res chain seq x y z
N MET A 1 -2.52 5.31 36.35
CA MET A 1 -1.69 5.34 35.13
C MET A 1 -0.29 5.75 35.54
N PHE A 2 0.71 4.91 35.22
CA PHE A 2 2.11 5.26 35.48
C PHE A 2 2.60 6.16 34.36
N ASN A 3 2.74 7.45 34.61
CA ASN A 3 3.46 8.36 33.73
C ASN A 3 4.81 8.65 34.39
N SER A 4 5.89 8.50 33.63
CA SER A 4 7.20 8.94 34.11
C SER A 4 7.19 10.46 34.31
N PRO A 5 7.73 10.99 35.43
CA PRO A 5 7.91 12.41 35.58
C PRO A 5 9.06 12.99 34.73
N PHE A 6 9.79 12.12 34.03
CA PHE A 6 10.91 12.46 33.14
C PHE A 6 10.48 12.39 31.69
N SER A 7 10.96 13.31 30.85
CA SER A 7 10.85 13.23 29.41
C SER A 7 11.70 12.07 28.87
N SER A 8 11.29 11.50 27.75
CA SER A 8 12.05 10.45 27.08
C SER A 8 13.47 10.92 26.75
N LEU A 9 14.48 10.09 27.05
CA LEU A 9 15.88 10.33 26.63
C LEU A 9 16.06 10.25 25.11
N ASN A 10 15.06 9.73 24.38
CA ASN A 10 15.05 9.69 22.92
C ASN A 10 14.22 10.85 22.38
N ALA A 11 14.87 11.87 21.80
CA ALA A 11 14.22 13.07 21.26
C ALA A 11 13.19 12.76 20.13
N SER A 12 13.29 11.62 19.45
CA SER A 12 12.32 11.17 18.43
C SER A 12 11.12 10.42 19.01
N GLY A 13 11.10 10.15 20.32
CA GLY A 13 10.14 9.27 20.98
C GLY A 13 9.11 10.00 21.82
N SER A 14 8.40 11.01 21.28
CA SER A 14 7.33 11.70 22.02
C SER A 14 6.21 10.72 22.45
N GLY A 15 5.85 10.76 23.72
CA GLY A 15 4.80 9.93 24.32
C GLY A 15 5.27 8.55 24.78
N LEU A 16 6.59 8.28 24.80
CA LEU A 16 7.14 7.03 25.35
C LEU A 16 7.21 7.04 26.89
N GLU A 17 7.09 8.20 27.52
CA GLU A 17 7.04 8.38 28.96
C GLU A 17 5.74 7.92 29.60
N SER A 18 4.71 7.65 28.80
CA SER A 18 3.39 7.21 29.23
C SER A 18 3.07 5.80 28.72
N LEU A 19 2.13 5.12 29.38
CA LEU A 19 1.56 3.90 28.83
C LEU A 19 0.96 4.16 27.44
N PRO A 20 0.93 3.15 26.54
CA PRO A 20 0.30 3.27 25.24
C PRO A 20 -1.15 3.79 25.36
N PRO A 21 -1.64 4.56 24.38
CA PRO A 21 -3.02 5.02 24.37
C PRO A 21 -4.01 3.84 24.30
N SER A 22 -5.27 4.13 24.56
CA SER A 22 -6.34 3.16 24.34
C SER A 22 -6.30 2.66 22.89
N LEU A 23 -6.50 1.36 22.71
CA LEU A 23 -6.59 0.74 21.38
C LEU A 23 -7.98 0.88 20.74
N GLU A 24 -8.95 1.48 21.44
CA GLU A 24 -10.32 1.61 20.97
C GLU A 24 -10.42 2.34 19.62
N PRO A 25 -9.82 3.54 19.46
CA PRO A 25 -9.87 4.24 18.17
C PRO A 25 -9.23 3.43 17.02
N LEU A 26 -8.12 2.74 17.29
CA LEU A 26 -7.49 1.87 16.29
C LEU A 26 -8.38 0.66 15.98
N ARG A 27 -9.03 0.08 16.99
CA ARG A 27 -9.94 -1.06 16.81
C ARG A 27 -11.12 -0.67 15.92
N GLU A 28 -11.74 0.48 16.16
CA GLU A 28 -12.82 1.02 15.34
C GLU A 28 -12.39 1.20 13.89
N ARG A 29 -11.25 1.87 13.62
CA ARG A 29 -10.72 2.06 12.26
C ARG A 29 -10.40 0.72 11.56
N MET A 30 -9.86 -0.25 12.27
CA MET A 30 -9.60 -1.58 11.71
C MET A 30 -10.91 -2.34 11.44
N ALA A 31 -11.90 -2.19 12.31
CA ALA A 31 -13.21 -2.79 12.12
C ALA A 31 -13.91 -2.22 10.88
N ASP A 32 -13.90 -0.89 10.71
CA ASP A 32 -14.40 -0.22 9.52
C ASP A 32 -13.69 -0.70 8.25
N TYR A 33 -12.35 -0.78 8.29
CA TYR A 33 -11.55 -1.24 7.14
C TYR A 33 -11.86 -2.69 6.73
N TYR A 34 -12.08 -3.59 7.70
CA TYR A 34 -12.40 -5.00 7.43
C TYR A 34 -13.90 -5.27 7.32
N GLY A 35 -14.76 -4.28 7.49
CA GLY A 35 -16.21 -4.38 7.36
C GLY A 35 -16.85 -5.24 8.47
N VAL A 36 -16.36 -5.10 9.71
CA VAL A 36 -16.87 -5.84 10.89
C VAL A 36 -17.21 -4.87 12.03
N GLU A 37 -17.95 -5.36 13.03
CA GLU A 37 -18.19 -4.59 14.24
C GLU A 37 -16.95 -4.61 15.16
N ALA A 38 -16.68 -3.51 15.86
CA ALA A 38 -15.51 -3.39 16.74
C ALA A 38 -15.42 -4.52 17.79
N HIS A 39 -16.56 -5.03 18.25
CA HIS A 39 -16.63 -6.14 19.21
C HIS A 39 -16.37 -7.53 18.60
N GLN A 40 -16.17 -7.62 17.28
CA GLN A 40 -15.77 -8.82 16.53
C GLN A 40 -14.28 -8.82 16.18
N LEU A 41 -13.55 -7.76 16.57
CA LEU A 41 -12.15 -7.57 16.26
C LEU A 41 -11.31 -7.32 17.51
N GLN A 42 -10.19 -8.03 17.64
CA GLN A 42 -9.14 -7.79 18.65
C GLN A 42 -7.86 -7.34 17.96
N VAL A 43 -7.38 -6.15 18.30
CA VAL A 43 -6.09 -5.64 17.84
C VAL A 43 -4.97 -6.48 18.45
N THR A 44 -3.98 -6.86 17.64
CA THR A 44 -2.86 -7.71 18.04
C THR A 44 -1.52 -7.14 17.56
N ARG A 45 -0.42 -7.61 18.16
CA ARG A 45 0.95 -7.33 17.71
C ARG A 45 1.30 -8.19 16.48
N GLY A 46 0.56 -7.98 15.36
CA GLY A 46 0.62 -8.78 14.14
C GLY A 46 -0.06 -10.16 14.29
N ALA A 47 -0.10 -10.91 13.19
CA ALA A 47 -0.66 -12.26 13.18
C ALA A 47 0.06 -13.23 14.13
N SER A 48 1.36 -13.02 14.34
CA SER A 48 2.15 -13.80 15.30
C SER A 48 1.58 -13.75 16.73
N HIS A 49 1.26 -12.56 17.23
CA HIS A 49 0.65 -12.42 18.55
C HIS A 49 -0.79 -12.99 18.58
N ALA A 50 -1.55 -12.85 17.50
CA ALA A 50 -2.84 -13.51 17.39
C ALA A 50 -2.69 -15.04 17.53
N MET A 51 -1.66 -15.62 16.93
CA MET A 51 -1.35 -17.04 17.09
C MET A 51 -0.93 -17.38 18.53
N GLU A 52 -0.11 -16.54 19.20
CA GLU A 52 0.24 -16.74 20.62
C GLU A 52 -0.99 -16.75 21.52
N ILE A 53 -1.98 -15.88 21.29
CA ILE A 53 -3.26 -15.89 22.04
C ILE A 53 -3.93 -17.25 21.92
N LEU A 54 -3.99 -17.80 20.72
CA LEU A 54 -4.55 -19.13 20.48
C LEU A 54 -3.75 -20.22 21.20
N MET A 55 -2.41 -20.18 21.16
CA MET A 55 -1.56 -21.13 21.86
C MET A 55 -1.73 -21.09 23.38
N ARG A 56 -1.81 -19.90 23.98
CA ARG A 56 -2.11 -19.73 25.42
C ARG A 56 -3.44 -20.37 25.78
N ARG A 57 -4.48 -20.14 24.96
CA ARG A 57 -5.79 -20.81 25.15
C ARG A 57 -5.67 -22.33 25.12
N LEU A 58 -4.92 -22.89 24.15
CA LEU A 58 -4.76 -24.33 24.02
C LEU A 58 -4.12 -24.94 25.26
N ARG A 59 -3.04 -24.32 25.74
CA ARG A 59 -2.32 -24.83 26.92
C ARG A 59 -3.21 -24.84 28.19
N VAL A 60 -4.00 -23.77 28.37
CA VAL A 60 -4.92 -23.70 29.51
C VAL A 60 -6.02 -24.76 29.42
N HIS A 61 -6.44 -25.14 28.21
CA HIS A 61 -7.45 -26.19 28.01
C HIS A 61 -6.87 -27.60 27.85
N GLY A 62 -5.56 -27.80 28.08
CA GLY A 62 -4.92 -29.10 28.08
C GLY A 62 -4.73 -29.75 26.71
N HIS A 63 -4.79 -28.97 25.63
CA HIS A 63 -4.46 -29.47 24.29
C HIS A 63 -2.95 -29.65 24.10
N GLU A 64 -2.57 -30.68 23.35
CA GLU A 64 -1.15 -31.04 23.13
C GLU A 64 -0.69 -30.84 21.69
N PHE A 65 -1.59 -30.59 20.75
CA PHE A 65 -1.25 -30.46 19.34
C PHE A 65 -2.22 -29.58 18.56
N VAL A 66 -1.75 -29.14 17.40
CA VAL A 66 -2.52 -28.41 16.37
C VAL A 66 -2.46 -29.13 15.05
N TRP A 67 -3.45 -28.93 14.20
CA TRP A 67 -3.46 -29.42 12.83
C TRP A 67 -2.98 -28.32 11.89
N ALA A 68 -1.89 -28.54 11.19
CA ALA A 68 -1.38 -27.59 10.21
C ALA A 68 -0.50 -28.28 9.15
N GLY A 69 -0.29 -27.59 8.03
CA GLY A 69 0.76 -27.88 7.09
C GLY A 69 2.16 -27.54 7.64
N ALA A 70 3.19 -27.65 6.83
CA ALA A 70 4.54 -27.19 7.19
C ALA A 70 4.55 -25.66 7.29
N ASP A 71 4.90 -25.14 8.47
CA ASP A 71 5.02 -23.71 8.76
C ASP A 71 6.10 -23.55 9.83
N HIS A 72 7.30 -23.06 9.44
CA HIS A 72 8.43 -22.92 10.36
C HIS A 72 8.13 -21.99 11.53
N TYR A 73 7.36 -20.91 11.29
CA TYR A 73 7.01 -20.01 12.39
C TYR A 73 6.08 -20.70 13.40
N LEU A 74 5.13 -21.48 12.91
CA LEU A 74 4.26 -22.27 13.78
C LEU A 74 5.04 -23.37 14.53
N GLU A 75 6.04 -23.98 13.90
CA GLU A 75 6.93 -24.98 14.52
C GLU A 75 7.68 -24.38 15.71
N ASP A 76 8.31 -23.20 15.53
CA ASP A 76 9.01 -22.49 16.61
C ASP A 76 8.03 -22.15 17.75
N LEU A 77 6.86 -21.63 17.43
CA LEU A 77 5.87 -21.24 18.41
C LEU A 77 5.31 -22.46 19.16
N CYS A 78 5.01 -23.55 18.48
CA CYS A 78 4.59 -24.80 19.09
C CYS A 78 5.66 -25.35 20.05
N SER A 79 6.93 -25.25 19.71
CA SER A 79 8.03 -25.63 20.59
C SER A 79 8.03 -24.84 21.90
N VAL A 80 7.88 -23.50 21.82
CA VAL A 80 7.78 -22.62 23.01
C VAL A 80 6.63 -23.01 23.93
N TYR A 81 5.48 -23.38 23.37
CA TYR A 81 4.30 -23.76 24.14
C TYR A 81 4.19 -25.25 24.41
N ASN A 82 5.22 -26.04 24.10
CA ASN A 82 5.23 -27.50 24.26
C ASN A 82 4.00 -28.16 23.61
N LEU A 83 3.75 -27.77 22.34
CA LEU A 83 2.71 -28.33 21.48
C LEU A 83 3.37 -29.04 20.31
N SER A 84 2.71 -30.04 19.73
CA SER A 84 3.16 -30.69 18.49
C SER A 84 2.30 -30.27 17.31
N ILE A 85 2.89 -30.31 16.10
CA ILE A 85 2.12 -30.12 14.85
C ILE A 85 1.80 -31.49 14.29
N ARG A 86 0.55 -31.69 13.91
CA ARG A 86 0.10 -32.89 13.20
C ARG A 86 -0.39 -32.49 11.81
N LYS A 87 0.08 -33.22 10.80
CA LYS A 87 -0.40 -33.02 9.43
C LYS A 87 -1.83 -33.54 9.31
N PRO A 88 -2.75 -32.79 8.67
CA PRO A 88 -4.06 -33.29 8.34
C PRO A 88 -3.97 -34.53 7.44
N PRO A 89 -4.90 -35.49 7.57
CA PRO A 89 -4.95 -36.62 6.65
C PRO A 89 -5.26 -36.13 5.23
N GLU A 90 -4.59 -36.70 4.23
CA GLU A 90 -4.83 -36.35 2.82
C GLU A 90 -6.20 -36.83 2.33
N THR A 91 -6.72 -37.89 2.92
CA THR A 91 -8.02 -38.48 2.59
C THR A 91 -8.70 -39.02 3.84
N GLY A 92 -10.04 -39.05 3.86
CA GLY A 92 -10.84 -39.56 4.96
C GLY A 92 -11.48 -38.49 5.87
N ALA A 93 -12.12 -38.92 6.93
CA ALA A 93 -12.77 -38.01 7.88
C ALA A 93 -11.73 -37.16 8.62
N LEU A 94 -11.99 -35.86 8.72
CA LEU A 94 -11.17 -34.93 9.50
C LEU A 94 -11.15 -35.38 10.98
N PRO A 95 -10.00 -35.44 11.62
CA PRO A 95 -9.89 -35.90 12.98
C PRO A 95 -10.54 -34.88 13.94
N LYS A 96 -11.40 -35.34 14.78
CA LYS A 96 -11.97 -34.54 15.88
C LYS A 96 -10.98 -34.45 17.01
N GLY A 97 -10.87 -33.27 17.61
CA GLY A 97 -9.97 -33.00 18.72
C GLY A 97 -8.68 -32.29 18.28
N GLY A 98 -7.85 -31.97 19.25
CA GLY A 98 -6.73 -31.05 19.04
C GLY A 98 -7.11 -29.60 19.34
N GLY A 99 -6.12 -28.71 19.20
CA GLY A 99 -6.32 -27.32 19.57
C GLY A 99 -7.06 -26.48 18.56
N PHE A 100 -6.56 -26.48 17.34
CA PHE A 100 -7.16 -25.85 16.17
C PHE A 100 -6.63 -26.46 14.87
N TYR A 101 -7.28 -26.12 13.77
CA TYR A 101 -6.86 -26.44 12.42
C TYR A 101 -6.46 -25.15 11.71
N LEU A 102 -5.19 -25.04 11.27
CA LEU A 102 -4.67 -23.85 10.58
C LEU A 102 -4.67 -24.05 9.08
N ILE A 103 -5.21 -23.08 8.38
CA ILE A 103 -5.02 -22.93 6.93
C ILE A 103 -4.53 -21.50 6.61
N HIS A 104 -3.75 -21.37 5.54
CA HIS A 104 -3.35 -20.08 4.99
C HIS A 104 -4.28 -19.70 3.84
N ASN A 105 -4.70 -18.43 3.79
CA ASN A 105 -5.45 -17.86 2.70
C ASN A 105 -4.79 -16.56 2.23
N PRO A 106 -4.18 -16.50 1.04
CA PRO A 106 -4.07 -17.58 0.05
C PRO A 106 -3.17 -18.74 0.52
N ARG A 107 -3.37 -19.91 -0.07
CA ARG A 107 -2.58 -21.11 0.24
C ARG A 107 -1.11 -20.90 -0.08
N GLN A 108 -0.22 -21.28 0.82
CA GLN A 108 1.23 -21.19 0.59
C GLN A 108 1.74 -22.22 -0.43
N THR A 109 0.97 -23.25 -0.74
CA THR A 109 1.36 -24.32 -1.68
C THR A 109 1.26 -23.93 -3.15
N ASP A 110 0.32 -23.07 -3.52
CA ASP A 110 0.06 -22.68 -4.90
C ASP A 110 -0.40 -21.22 -5.08
N GLY A 111 -0.49 -20.45 -4.00
CA GLY A 111 -0.92 -19.05 -4.03
C GLY A 111 -2.40 -18.82 -4.32
N LYS A 112 -3.24 -19.87 -4.39
CA LYS A 112 -4.66 -19.73 -4.64
C LYS A 112 -5.43 -19.41 -3.37
N ALA A 113 -6.43 -18.55 -3.49
CA ALA A 113 -7.40 -18.35 -2.42
C ALA A 113 -8.28 -19.57 -2.22
N TRP A 114 -8.77 -19.75 -1.01
CA TRP A 114 -9.78 -20.74 -0.69
C TRP A 114 -11.15 -20.31 -1.21
N ASP A 115 -11.91 -21.26 -1.71
CA ASP A 115 -13.34 -21.06 -1.95
C ASP A 115 -14.10 -20.97 -0.61
N ILE A 116 -14.97 -19.97 -0.48
CA ILE A 116 -15.70 -19.72 0.78
C ILE A 116 -16.61 -20.88 1.16
N THR A 117 -17.19 -21.57 0.16
CA THR A 117 -18.07 -22.73 0.40
C THR A 117 -17.26 -23.91 0.92
N ALA A 118 -16.06 -24.13 0.35
CA ALA A 118 -15.14 -25.18 0.80
C ALA A 118 -14.66 -24.88 2.25
N ALA A 119 -14.32 -23.64 2.55
CA ALA A 119 -13.91 -23.24 3.91
C ALA A 119 -15.07 -23.38 4.92
N ARG A 120 -16.29 -23.06 4.52
CA ARG A 120 -17.50 -23.25 5.36
C ARG A 120 -17.75 -24.72 5.64
N THR A 121 -17.67 -25.58 4.63
CA THR A 121 -17.80 -27.03 4.81
C THR A 121 -16.74 -27.56 5.78
N LEU A 122 -15.48 -27.11 5.61
CA LEU A 122 -14.39 -27.46 6.52
C LEU A 122 -14.69 -27.01 7.97
N ALA A 123 -15.22 -25.80 8.18
CA ALA A 123 -15.58 -25.31 9.49
C ALA A 123 -16.67 -26.17 10.18
N VAL A 124 -17.71 -26.56 9.42
CA VAL A 124 -18.77 -27.43 9.89
C VAL A 124 -18.22 -28.80 10.28
N ASP A 125 -17.40 -29.40 9.44
CA ASP A 125 -16.83 -30.73 9.70
C ASP A 125 -15.88 -30.75 10.90
N LEU A 126 -15.19 -29.63 11.16
CA LEU A 126 -14.24 -29.46 12.28
C LEU A 126 -14.96 -29.16 13.62
N PHE A 127 -16.21 -28.72 13.61
CA PHE A 127 -16.86 -28.27 14.83
C PHE A 127 -16.83 -29.36 15.93
N PRO A 128 -16.44 -29.01 17.19
CA PRO A 128 -16.18 -27.68 17.77
C PRO A 128 -14.71 -27.22 17.72
N THR A 129 -13.84 -27.91 17.00
CA THR A 129 -12.42 -27.48 16.80
C THR A 129 -12.38 -26.18 16.03
N LEU A 130 -11.52 -25.22 16.44
CA LEU A 130 -11.38 -23.96 15.75
C LEU A 130 -10.72 -24.17 14.38
N LEU A 131 -11.29 -23.56 13.35
CA LEU A 131 -10.63 -23.32 12.09
C LEU A 131 -9.97 -21.93 12.15
N VAL A 132 -8.66 -21.88 12.10
CA VAL A 132 -7.87 -20.64 12.07
C VAL A 132 -7.44 -20.40 10.64
N ILE A 133 -7.77 -19.23 10.11
CA ILE A 133 -7.47 -18.84 8.73
C ILE A 133 -6.49 -17.66 8.77
N ASP A 134 -5.27 -17.90 8.34
CA ASP A 134 -4.26 -16.84 8.25
C ASP A 134 -4.39 -16.08 6.93
N GLU A 135 -4.91 -14.88 7.03
CA GLU A 135 -5.06 -13.91 5.93
C GLU A 135 -4.05 -12.74 6.02
N SER A 136 -2.87 -12.96 6.57
CA SER A 136 -1.84 -11.92 6.73
C SER A 136 -1.40 -11.26 5.42
N TYR A 137 -1.63 -11.90 4.28
CA TYR A 137 -1.26 -11.39 2.94
C TYR A 137 -2.48 -11.21 2.03
N PHE A 138 -3.67 -11.36 2.57
CA PHE A 138 -4.88 -11.43 1.76
C PHE A 138 -5.34 -10.07 1.22
N ASP A 139 -5.02 -8.96 1.87
CA ASP A 139 -5.52 -7.63 1.51
C ASP A 139 -5.10 -7.19 0.08
N ALA A 140 -4.09 -7.84 -0.52
CA ALA A 140 -3.71 -7.65 -1.91
C ALA A 140 -4.36 -8.65 -2.90
N CYS A 141 -5.20 -9.57 -2.41
CA CYS A 141 -5.85 -10.59 -3.24
C CYS A 141 -7.10 -10.05 -3.95
N THR A 142 -7.50 -10.76 -5.01
CA THR A 142 -8.72 -10.45 -5.77
C THR A 142 -9.94 -11.21 -5.29
N ALA A 143 -9.73 -12.29 -4.53
CA ALA A 143 -10.79 -13.14 -4.01
C ALA A 143 -11.50 -12.51 -2.79
N ALA A 144 -12.63 -13.08 -2.38
CA ALA A 144 -13.33 -12.66 -1.18
C ALA A 144 -12.62 -13.15 0.10
N SER A 145 -12.47 -12.27 1.09
CA SER A 145 -11.92 -12.60 2.41
C SER A 145 -12.85 -13.53 3.20
N MET A 146 -12.27 -14.34 4.07
CA MET A 146 -13.01 -15.22 4.99
C MET A 146 -13.53 -14.50 6.25
N VAL A 147 -13.42 -13.19 6.31
CA VAL A 147 -13.92 -12.38 7.43
C VAL A 147 -15.42 -12.58 7.63
N GLU A 148 -16.22 -12.59 6.56
CA GLU A 148 -17.66 -12.88 6.64
C GLU A 148 -17.93 -14.27 7.25
N LEU A 149 -17.14 -15.27 6.89
CA LEU A 149 -17.25 -16.61 7.48
C LEU A 149 -16.93 -16.57 8.98
N ALA A 150 -15.89 -15.85 9.39
CA ALA A 150 -15.46 -15.77 10.79
C ALA A 150 -16.48 -15.10 11.71
N ILE A 151 -17.20 -14.10 11.24
CA ILE A 151 -18.21 -13.42 12.06
C ILE A 151 -19.51 -14.23 12.19
N ASN A 152 -19.79 -15.12 11.23
CA ASN A 152 -21.01 -15.92 11.20
C ASN A 152 -20.84 -17.32 11.82
N GLU A 153 -19.66 -17.95 11.67
CA GLU A 153 -19.44 -19.32 12.18
C GLU A 153 -18.78 -19.30 13.57
N PRO A 154 -19.27 -20.14 14.51
CA PRO A 154 -18.84 -20.09 15.90
C PRO A 154 -17.42 -20.64 16.15
N ASN A 155 -16.85 -21.35 15.19
CA ASN A 155 -15.55 -21.97 15.31
C ASN A 155 -14.54 -21.48 14.25
N VAL A 156 -14.78 -20.32 13.64
CA VAL A 156 -13.85 -19.73 12.67
C VAL A 156 -13.18 -18.49 13.27
N VAL A 157 -11.88 -18.39 13.04
CA VAL A 157 -11.05 -17.24 13.44
C VAL A 157 -10.20 -16.84 12.25
N VAL A 158 -10.22 -15.56 11.88
CA VAL A 158 -9.36 -15.00 10.82
C VAL A 158 -8.28 -14.13 11.45
N LEU A 159 -7.05 -14.29 10.99
CA LEU A 159 -5.90 -13.46 11.37
C LEU A 159 -5.59 -12.47 10.25
N LYS A 160 -5.43 -11.19 10.60
CA LYS A 160 -5.11 -10.10 9.69
C LYS A 160 -3.80 -9.42 10.08
N SER A 161 -3.12 -8.79 9.11
CA SER A 161 -1.86 -8.09 9.35
C SER A 161 -1.72 -6.86 8.45
N LEU A 162 -1.29 -5.74 9.03
CA LEU A 162 -0.96 -4.52 8.26
C LEU A 162 0.49 -4.57 7.69
N SER A 163 1.14 -5.74 7.69
CA SER A 163 2.56 -5.84 7.31
C SER A 163 2.81 -5.65 5.82
N TYR A 164 2.04 -6.30 4.95
CA TYR A 164 2.32 -6.36 3.52
C TYR A 164 1.78 -5.14 2.77
N LEU A 165 0.47 -5.04 2.59
CA LEU A 165 -0.14 -3.98 1.78
C LEU A 165 0.12 -2.57 2.34
N PHE A 166 0.11 -2.44 3.68
CA PHE A 166 0.37 -1.18 4.36
C PHE A 166 1.86 -0.85 4.47
N GLY A 167 2.77 -1.79 4.18
CA GLY A 167 4.22 -1.59 4.33
C GLY A 167 4.67 -1.46 5.79
N MET A 168 3.93 -2.03 6.73
CA MET A 168 4.11 -1.82 8.18
C MET A 168 4.64 -3.06 8.92
N ALA A 169 5.44 -3.88 8.25
CA ALA A 169 6.00 -5.08 8.88
C ALA A 169 6.75 -4.80 10.19
N GLY A 170 7.49 -3.67 10.27
CA GLY A 170 8.21 -3.24 11.48
C GLY A 170 7.32 -2.71 12.60
N ALA A 171 6.12 -2.23 12.31
CA ALA A 171 5.18 -1.71 13.32
C ALA A 171 4.45 -2.83 14.09
N ARG A 172 4.44 -4.05 13.55
CA ARG A 172 3.83 -5.22 14.18
C ARG A 172 2.36 -5.01 14.57
N VAL A 173 1.52 -4.61 13.62
CA VAL A 173 0.08 -4.44 13.85
C VAL A 173 -0.72 -5.45 13.06
N GLY A 174 -1.72 -6.04 13.68
CA GLY A 174 -2.65 -6.99 13.09
C GLY A 174 -3.95 -7.11 13.87
N ALA A 175 -4.77 -8.04 13.47
CA ALA A 175 -6.04 -8.33 14.13
C ALA A 175 -6.36 -9.82 14.16
N LEU A 176 -7.16 -10.19 15.15
CA LEU A 176 -7.88 -11.43 15.25
C LEU A 176 -9.36 -11.10 15.11
N ILE A 177 -10.04 -11.73 14.15
CA ILE A 177 -11.46 -11.49 13.85
C ILE A 177 -12.22 -12.80 14.03
N ALA A 178 -13.31 -12.75 14.78
CA ALA A 178 -14.20 -13.88 15.01
C ALA A 178 -15.58 -13.37 15.42
N ASN A 179 -16.57 -14.28 15.50
CA ASN A 179 -17.84 -13.90 16.10
C ASN A 179 -17.66 -13.50 17.57
N THR A 180 -18.56 -12.70 18.07
CA THR A 180 -18.51 -12.09 19.42
C THR A 180 -18.27 -13.12 20.53
N LYS A 181 -18.97 -14.26 20.49
CA LYS A 181 -18.86 -15.29 21.54
C LYS A 181 -17.47 -15.94 21.55
N THR A 182 -16.96 -16.29 20.39
CA THR A 182 -15.63 -16.87 20.23
C THR A 182 -14.54 -15.88 20.63
N LEU A 183 -14.67 -14.62 20.19
CA LEU A 183 -13.72 -13.58 20.55
C LEU A 183 -13.69 -13.32 22.05
N GLN A 184 -14.83 -13.21 22.72
CA GLN A 184 -14.90 -13.06 24.19
C GLN A 184 -14.18 -14.21 24.93
N GLY A 185 -14.25 -15.42 24.39
CA GLY A 185 -13.51 -16.57 24.93
C GLY A 185 -11.99 -16.47 24.79
N LEU A 186 -11.51 -15.63 23.86
CA LEU A 186 -10.08 -15.40 23.59
C LEU A 186 -9.52 -14.18 24.35
N LEU A 187 -10.35 -13.16 24.66
CA LEU A 187 -9.89 -11.90 25.25
C LEU A 187 -9.14 -12.08 26.58
N LYS A 188 -9.46 -13.08 27.39
CA LYS A 188 -8.74 -13.38 28.65
C LYS A 188 -7.30 -13.83 28.48
N PHE A 189 -6.90 -14.17 27.26
CA PHE A 189 -5.52 -14.56 26.91
C PHE A 189 -4.73 -13.42 26.25
N CYS A 190 -5.40 -12.27 26.04
CA CYS A 190 -4.79 -11.07 25.45
C CYS A 190 -4.01 -10.28 26.48
N GLU A 191 -2.95 -9.60 26.03
CA GLU A 191 -2.20 -8.63 26.85
C GLU A 191 -2.97 -7.30 26.91
N PRO A 192 -2.93 -6.59 28.05
CA PRO A 192 -3.61 -5.28 28.19
C PRO A 192 -3.08 -4.21 27.22
N HIS A 193 -1.76 -4.21 26.94
CA HIS A 193 -1.07 -3.24 26.10
C HIS A 193 -0.18 -3.93 25.08
N PRO A 194 -0.74 -4.58 24.04
CA PRO A 194 0.04 -5.37 23.09
C PRO A 194 0.89 -4.50 22.14
N LEU A 195 0.55 -3.23 21.95
CA LEU A 195 1.22 -2.35 20.99
C LEU A 195 1.87 -1.16 21.70
N PRO A 196 3.10 -0.79 21.32
CA PRO A 196 3.73 0.45 21.75
C PRO A 196 3.11 1.68 21.05
N THR A 197 3.17 2.84 21.69
CA THR A 197 2.60 4.10 21.18
C THR A 197 2.95 4.42 19.71
N PRO A 198 4.20 4.27 19.24
CA PRO A 198 4.52 4.56 17.84
C PRO A 198 3.79 3.65 16.85
N SER A 199 3.59 2.37 17.19
CA SER A 199 2.84 1.42 16.35
C SER A 199 1.36 1.75 16.28
N VAL A 200 0.76 2.18 17.40
CA VAL A 200 -0.64 2.62 17.42
C VAL A 200 -0.83 3.83 16.52
N ARG A 201 -0.04 4.88 16.72
CA ARG A 201 -0.12 6.11 15.92
C ARG A 201 0.12 5.85 14.43
N ALA A 202 1.11 5.03 14.09
CA ALA A 202 1.39 4.66 12.70
C ALA A 202 0.21 3.91 12.05
N ALA A 203 -0.43 2.99 12.79
CA ALA A 203 -1.58 2.25 12.28
C ALA A 203 -2.83 3.14 12.11
N GLU A 204 -3.10 4.03 13.07
CA GLU A 204 -4.19 5.01 12.96
C GLU A 204 -4.00 5.95 11.76
N ALA A 205 -2.77 6.41 11.52
CA ALA A 205 -2.45 7.21 10.35
C ALA A 205 -2.60 6.41 9.04
N ALA A 206 -2.15 5.16 9.01
CA ALA A 206 -2.24 4.30 7.83
C ALA A 206 -3.69 3.91 7.46
N LEU A 207 -4.59 3.91 8.43
CA LEU A 207 -6.01 3.63 8.27
C LEU A 207 -6.87 4.89 8.16
N SER A 208 -6.26 6.06 7.99
CA SER A 208 -7.03 7.30 7.79
C SER A 208 -7.73 7.30 6.42
N PRO A 209 -8.86 8.01 6.27
CA PRO A 209 -9.58 8.11 5.01
C PRO A 209 -8.71 8.58 3.83
N SER A 210 -7.78 9.51 4.06
CA SER A 210 -6.85 9.99 3.03
C SER A 210 -5.92 8.90 2.47
N ARG A 211 -5.75 7.76 3.17
CA ARG A 211 -4.95 6.63 2.68
C ARG A 211 -5.72 5.63 1.83
N ALA A 212 -7.04 5.70 1.79
CA ALA A 212 -7.87 4.74 1.06
C ALA A 212 -7.52 4.64 -0.43
N LEU A 213 -7.30 5.79 -1.09
CA LEU A 213 -6.90 5.82 -2.50
C LEU A 213 -5.52 5.20 -2.72
N THR A 214 -4.56 5.45 -1.83
CA THR A 214 -3.22 4.85 -1.91
C THR A 214 -3.28 3.34 -1.70
N LEU A 215 -4.08 2.85 -0.75
CA LEU A 215 -4.25 1.41 -0.55
C LEU A 215 -4.84 0.74 -1.80
N GLN A 216 -5.88 1.35 -2.40
CA GLN A 216 -6.44 0.85 -3.65
C GLN A 216 -5.40 0.84 -4.78
N ALA A 217 -4.62 1.91 -4.89
CA ALA A 217 -3.56 2.01 -5.89
C ALA A 217 -2.46 0.96 -5.70
N ARG A 218 -2.12 0.61 -4.46
CA ARG A 218 -1.19 -0.49 -4.16
C ARG A 218 -1.76 -1.85 -4.56
N VAL A 219 -3.04 -2.10 -4.33
CA VAL A 219 -3.72 -3.31 -4.82
C VAL A 219 -3.65 -3.39 -6.34
N ASP A 220 -3.95 -2.30 -7.03
CA ASP A 220 -3.91 -2.23 -8.49
C ASP A 220 -2.48 -2.44 -9.03
N LEU A 221 -1.47 -1.90 -8.34
CA LEU A 221 -0.05 -2.13 -8.66
C LEU A 221 0.32 -3.61 -8.51
N VAL A 222 -0.05 -4.26 -7.40
CA VAL A 222 0.21 -5.69 -7.20
C VAL A 222 -0.42 -6.51 -8.33
N ARG A 223 -1.65 -6.21 -8.72
CA ARG A 223 -2.35 -6.90 -9.82
C ARG A 223 -1.65 -6.70 -11.17
N SER A 224 -1.23 -5.48 -11.48
CA SER A 224 -0.51 -5.19 -12.73
C SER A 224 0.84 -5.90 -12.76
N GLU A 225 1.57 -5.92 -11.65
CA GLU A 225 2.83 -6.65 -11.51
C GLU A 225 2.63 -8.16 -11.58
N GLN A 226 1.56 -8.72 -11.02
CA GLN A 226 1.22 -10.13 -11.21
C GLN A 226 1.08 -10.50 -12.69
N ALA A 227 0.34 -9.69 -13.46
CA ALA A 227 0.15 -9.92 -14.89
C ALA A 227 1.49 -9.83 -15.65
N ARG A 228 2.28 -8.79 -15.41
CA ARG A 228 3.57 -8.55 -16.02
C ARG A 228 4.59 -9.67 -15.72
N VAL A 229 4.72 -10.03 -14.45
CA VAL A 229 5.65 -11.08 -14.00
C VAL A 229 5.21 -12.43 -14.54
N ARG A 230 3.92 -12.75 -14.54
CA ARG A 230 3.37 -14.00 -15.13
C ARG A 230 3.75 -14.13 -16.59
N GLU A 231 3.54 -13.08 -17.38
CA GLU A 231 3.91 -13.05 -18.79
C GLU A 231 5.42 -13.27 -18.99
N ALA A 232 6.25 -12.57 -18.19
CA ALA A 232 7.69 -12.73 -18.26
C ALA A 232 8.13 -14.15 -17.89
N LEU A 233 7.63 -14.71 -16.77
CA LEU A 233 7.99 -16.05 -16.30
C LEU A 233 7.61 -17.15 -17.31
N SER A 234 6.55 -16.98 -18.12
CA SER A 234 6.17 -17.92 -19.16
C SER A 234 7.27 -18.13 -20.21
N ARG A 235 8.20 -17.19 -20.33
CA ARG A 235 9.35 -17.25 -21.26
C ARG A 235 10.62 -17.83 -20.62
N SER A 236 10.60 -18.13 -19.30
CA SER A 236 11.79 -18.64 -18.61
C SER A 236 12.11 -20.07 -18.99
N LYS A 237 13.35 -20.30 -19.45
CA LYS A 237 13.89 -21.65 -19.72
C LYS A 237 14.44 -22.34 -18.46
N GLN A 238 14.61 -21.57 -17.37
CA GLN A 238 15.13 -22.09 -16.09
C GLN A 238 14.05 -22.72 -15.22
N LEU A 239 12.77 -22.47 -15.50
CA LEU A 239 11.63 -23.04 -14.79
C LEU A 239 11.07 -24.26 -15.50
N GLU A 240 10.66 -25.27 -14.72
CA GLU A 240 9.79 -26.35 -15.19
C GLU A 240 8.34 -25.85 -15.23
N SER A 241 7.93 -25.16 -14.17
CA SER A 241 6.63 -24.53 -14.04
C SER A 241 6.68 -23.45 -12.95
N PHE A 242 5.60 -22.66 -12.88
CA PHE A 242 5.38 -21.70 -11.80
C PHE A 242 3.89 -21.53 -11.55
N ASP A 243 3.54 -21.13 -10.32
CA ASP A 243 2.22 -20.66 -9.95
C ASP A 243 2.31 -19.20 -9.48
N LEU A 244 1.45 -18.36 -10.01
CA LEU A 244 1.25 -16.98 -9.60
C LEU A 244 -0.26 -16.73 -9.75
N ASN A 245 -1.00 -16.89 -8.63
CA ASN A 245 -2.46 -16.93 -8.61
C ASN A 245 -3.04 -15.68 -7.91
N ASP A 246 -3.99 -15.87 -7.00
CA ASP A 246 -4.78 -14.79 -6.42
C ASP A 246 -4.00 -13.94 -5.42
N GLY A 247 -3.02 -14.54 -4.73
CA GLY A 247 -2.23 -13.86 -3.71
C GLY A 247 -0.94 -13.23 -4.25
N PRO A 248 -0.24 -12.48 -3.40
CA PRO A 248 1.02 -11.83 -3.75
C PRO A 248 2.21 -12.79 -3.78
N PHE A 249 1.97 -14.09 -3.90
CA PHE A 249 3.02 -15.10 -3.90
C PHE A 249 3.20 -15.72 -5.27
N MET A 250 4.47 -15.97 -5.62
CA MET A 250 4.85 -16.82 -6.73
C MET A 250 5.54 -18.08 -6.21
N LEU A 251 5.08 -19.25 -6.64
CA LEU A 251 5.74 -20.53 -6.44
C LEU A 251 6.50 -20.89 -7.69
N LEU A 252 7.81 -20.92 -7.62
CA LEU A 252 8.71 -21.24 -8.74
C LEU A 252 9.18 -22.68 -8.60
N ARG A 253 9.13 -23.46 -9.70
CA ARG A 253 9.70 -24.80 -9.79
C ARG A 253 10.87 -24.77 -10.76
N PRO A 254 12.07 -24.40 -10.27
CA PRO A 254 13.24 -24.28 -11.13
C PRO A 254 13.80 -25.66 -11.44
N ARG A 255 14.37 -25.82 -12.64
CA ARG A 255 15.09 -27.03 -13.07
C ARG A 255 16.33 -27.31 -12.21
N ALA A 256 16.95 -26.26 -11.65
CA ALA A 256 18.10 -26.32 -10.77
C ALA A 256 17.83 -25.55 -9.48
N LEU A 257 17.11 -26.18 -8.54
CA LEU A 257 16.58 -25.54 -7.32
C LEU A 257 17.67 -24.82 -6.52
N LEU A 258 18.79 -25.49 -6.21
CA LEU A 258 19.86 -24.93 -5.36
C LEU A 258 20.58 -23.74 -6.03
N GLN A 259 20.78 -23.81 -7.34
CA GLN A 259 21.41 -22.73 -8.12
C GLN A 259 20.50 -21.50 -8.14
N THR A 260 19.21 -21.68 -8.42
CA THR A 260 18.23 -20.61 -8.43
C THR A 260 18.06 -19.98 -7.05
N GLN A 261 17.98 -20.78 -6.00
CA GLN A 261 17.94 -20.28 -4.62
C GLN A 261 19.16 -19.42 -4.30
N THR A 262 20.35 -19.89 -4.68
CA THR A 262 21.62 -19.17 -4.46
C THR A 262 21.65 -17.85 -5.25
N ALA A 263 21.22 -17.85 -6.49
CA ALA A 263 21.12 -16.63 -7.32
C ALA A 263 20.19 -15.60 -6.70
N LEU A 264 19.00 -16.01 -6.24
CA LEU A 264 18.05 -15.15 -5.56
C LEU A 264 18.61 -14.58 -4.25
N LYS A 265 19.27 -15.41 -3.42
CA LYS A 265 19.91 -14.96 -2.18
C LYS A 265 21.00 -13.93 -2.42
N ARG A 266 21.82 -14.07 -3.48
CA ARG A 266 22.86 -13.08 -3.86
C ARG A 266 22.26 -11.70 -4.20
N LEU A 267 21.01 -11.66 -4.63
CA LEU A 267 20.27 -10.43 -4.89
C LEU A 267 19.56 -9.86 -3.64
N GLY A 268 19.83 -10.44 -2.46
CA GLY A 268 19.20 -10.02 -1.20
C GLY A 268 17.75 -10.49 -1.05
N LEU A 269 17.33 -11.51 -1.82
CA LEU A 269 16.02 -12.10 -1.71
C LEU A 269 16.06 -13.36 -0.85
N SER A 270 15.00 -13.63 -0.10
CA SER A 270 14.91 -14.76 0.82
C SER A 270 13.78 -15.70 0.40
N PRO A 271 13.98 -16.54 -0.65
CA PRO A 271 12.95 -17.50 -1.06
C PRO A 271 12.76 -18.55 0.04
N GLN A 272 11.49 -18.83 0.38
CA GLN A 272 11.16 -19.96 1.24
C GLN A 272 11.19 -21.24 0.41
N VAL A 273 11.93 -22.25 0.89
CA VAL A 273 11.94 -23.58 0.27
C VAL A 273 10.71 -24.34 0.74
N THR A 274 9.91 -24.82 -0.22
CA THR A 274 8.74 -25.65 0.05
C THR A 274 8.97 -27.06 -0.56
N PRO A 275 8.19 -28.07 -0.22
CA PRO A 275 8.28 -29.38 -0.86
C PRO A 275 8.09 -29.36 -2.38
N THR A 276 7.44 -28.31 -2.90
CA THR A 276 7.06 -28.18 -4.30
C THR A 276 7.84 -27.14 -5.08
N GLY A 277 8.77 -26.39 -4.44
CA GLY A 277 9.55 -25.35 -5.11
C GLY A 277 10.02 -24.21 -4.19
N LEU A 278 10.24 -23.05 -4.79
CA LEU A 278 10.63 -21.82 -4.10
C LEU A 278 9.45 -20.85 -4.05
N LEU A 279 9.00 -20.50 -2.85
CA LEU A 279 7.94 -19.52 -2.64
C LEU A 279 8.57 -18.13 -2.38
N LEU A 280 8.11 -17.12 -3.14
CA LEU A 280 8.51 -15.72 -3.00
C LEU A 280 7.27 -14.83 -2.99
N ALA A 281 7.32 -13.74 -2.24
CA ALA A 281 6.34 -12.67 -2.39
C ALA A 281 6.71 -11.78 -3.59
N LEU A 282 5.69 -11.26 -4.29
CA LEU A 282 5.86 -10.14 -5.20
C LEU A 282 6.33 -8.92 -4.40
N GLY A 283 7.36 -8.27 -4.91
CA GLY A 283 7.87 -7.02 -4.37
C GLY A 283 7.44 -5.81 -5.21
N ASP A 284 8.18 -4.73 -5.04
CA ASP A 284 8.12 -3.62 -5.97
C ASP A 284 8.68 -4.01 -7.35
N VAL A 285 8.46 -3.15 -8.34
CA VAL A 285 8.90 -3.38 -9.72
C VAL A 285 10.40 -3.69 -9.82
N ALA A 286 11.23 -2.97 -9.03
CA ALA A 286 12.68 -3.17 -9.01
C ALA A 286 13.04 -4.55 -8.47
N THR A 287 12.38 -5.00 -7.41
CA THR A 287 12.55 -6.32 -6.82
C THR A 287 12.11 -7.41 -7.79
N ASN A 288 10.94 -7.26 -8.41
CA ASN A 288 10.43 -8.21 -9.39
C ASN A 288 11.36 -8.32 -10.61
N ASN A 289 11.92 -7.21 -11.08
CA ASN A 289 12.92 -7.22 -12.14
C ASN A 289 14.21 -7.95 -11.72
N ARG A 290 14.65 -7.86 -10.47
CA ARG A 290 15.78 -8.66 -9.96
C ARG A 290 15.46 -10.15 -9.98
N ILE A 291 14.24 -10.54 -9.60
CA ILE A 291 13.79 -11.94 -9.66
C ILE A 291 13.83 -12.43 -11.12
N LEU A 292 13.27 -11.68 -12.06
CA LEU A 292 13.26 -12.04 -13.47
C LEU A 292 14.68 -12.19 -14.05
N ARG A 293 15.61 -11.29 -13.72
CA ARG A 293 17.02 -11.39 -14.14
C ARG A 293 17.68 -12.64 -13.56
N ALA A 294 17.40 -12.98 -12.28
CA ALA A 294 17.94 -14.21 -11.67
C ALA A 294 17.45 -15.49 -12.37
N LEU A 295 16.32 -15.40 -13.07
CA LEU A 295 15.73 -16.49 -13.87
C LEU A 295 16.07 -16.38 -15.37
N ASP A 296 17.03 -15.53 -15.73
CA ASP A 296 17.47 -15.27 -17.10
C ASP A 296 16.32 -14.86 -18.03
N VAL A 297 15.39 -14.09 -17.47
CA VAL A 297 14.28 -13.49 -18.21
C VAL A 297 14.52 -12.00 -18.30
N ALA A 298 14.56 -11.48 -19.53
CA ALA A 298 14.54 -10.06 -19.72
C ALA A 298 13.26 -9.46 -19.08
N PRO A 299 13.36 -8.46 -18.19
CA PRO A 299 12.18 -7.75 -17.76
C PRO A 299 11.44 -7.25 -19.01
N ALA A 300 10.13 -7.37 -19.06
CA ALA A 300 9.34 -6.72 -20.10
C ALA A 300 9.68 -5.22 -20.12
N ASP A 301 9.69 -4.62 -21.29
CA ASP A 301 10.14 -3.26 -21.55
C ASP A 301 9.61 -2.28 -20.53
N LYS A 302 10.53 -1.50 -19.94
CA LYS A 302 10.35 -0.38 -19.03
C LYS A 302 9.46 -0.65 -17.78
N ALA A 303 10.10 -0.55 -16.62
CA ALA A 303 9.38 -0.46 -15.35
C ALA A 303 8.35 0.68 -15.42
N PRO A 304 7.10 0.47 -14.95
CA PRO A 304 6.11 1.54 -14.93
C PRO A 304 6.64 2.73 -14.12
N ARG A 305 6.47 3.94 -14.65
CA ARG A 305 6.88 5.18 -13.99
C ARG A 305 5.84 5.59 -12.96
N VAL A 306 5.94 5.01 -11.78
CA VAL A 306 5.03 5.25 -10.67
C VAL A 306 5.76 5.98 -9.55
N GLY A 307 5.16 7.02 -9.01
CA GLY A 307 5.62 7.70 -7.80
C GLY A 307 4.53 7.75 -6.76
N GLU A 308 4.85 7.35 -5.55
CA GLU A 308 3.97 7.43 -4.39
C GLU A 308 4.62 8.30 -3.32
N VAL A 309 3.86 9.22 -2.74
CA VAL A 309 4.29 10.09 -1.64
C VAL A 309 3.20 10.12 -0.56
N LEU A 310 3.64 9.92 0.67
CA LEU A 310 2.85 10.14 1.87
C LEU A 310 3.48 11.32 2.62
N ARG A 311 2.68 12.35 2.91
CA ARG A 311 3.12 13.56 3.63
C ARG A 311 2.18 13.84 4.78
N ASP A 312 2.72 13.88 5.98
CA ASP A 312 1.99 14.22 7.19
C ASP A 312 2.66 15.41 7.85
N THR A 313 1.89 16.47 8.07
CA THR A 313 2.26 17.64 8.86
C THR A 313 1.32 17.76 10.07
N LYS A 314 1.35 18.88 10.79
CA LYS A 314 0.34 19.16 11.81
C LYS A 314 -0.98 19.66 11.21
N GLU A 315 -0.92 20.15 9.99
CA GLU A 315 -2.00 20.86 9.28
C GLU A 315 -2.64 19.97 8.22
N THR A 316 -1.86 19.06 7.61
CA THR A 316 -2.35 18.23 6.51
C THR A 316 -1.88 16.79 6.62
N ARG A 317 -2.69 15.87 6.11
CA ARG A 317 -2.34 14.47 5.87
C ARG A 317 -2.66 14.11 4.43
N ILE A 318 -1.62 13.83 3.64
CA ILE A 318 -1.74 13.70 2.19
C ILE A 318 -1.21 12.35 1.74
N SER A 319 -1.89 11.77 0.76
CA SER A 319 -1.40 10.66 -0.05
C SER A 319 -1.52 10.98 -1.53
N VAL A 320 -0.45 10.77 -2.26
CA VAL A 320 -0.41 10.99 -3.72
C VAL A 320 0.22 9.79 -4.40
N GLN A 321 -0.41 9.28 -5.45
CA GLN A 321 0.20 8.34 -6.38
C GLN A 321 0.01 8.84 -7.81
N VAL A 322 1.10 8.84 -8.57
CA VAL A 322 1.15 9.18 -10.00
C VAL A 322 1.64 7.97 -10.79
N ASN A 323 1.00 7.67 -11.92
CA ASN A 323 1.51 6.71 -12.90
C ASN A 323 1.57 7.38 -14.28
N LEU A 324 2.78 7.69 -14.76
CA LEU A 324 3.01 8.41 -16.01
C LEU A 324 2.72 7.59 -17.27
N ASP A 325 2.55 6.28 -17.13
CA ASP A 325 2.36 5.36 -18.26
C ASP A 325 0.91 4.90 -18.43
N GLN A 326 0.02 5.32 -17.53
CA GLN A 326 -1.41 5.01 -17.59
C GLN A 326 -2.26 6.26 -17.42
N PRO A 327 -3.27 6.51 -18.29
CA PRO A 327 -4.08 7.73 -18.23
C PRO A 327 -5.18 7.68 -17.14
N LYS A 328 -5.38 6.57 -16.48
CA LYS A 328 -6.41 6.35 -15.45
C LYS A 328 -5.93 5.37 -14.38
N PRO A 329 -6.52 5.39 -13.15
CA PRO A 329 -7.61 6.29 -12.72
C PRO A 329 -7.14 7.72 -12.44
N VAL A 330 -8.06 8.69 -12.52
CA VAL A 330 -7.90 10.03 -11.96
C VAL A 330 -8.92 10.17 -10.83
N LYS A 331 -8.44 10.33 -9.60
CA LYS A 331 -9.26 10.46 -8.39
C LYS A 331 -8.59 11.47 -7.47
N VAL A 332 -9.24 12.61 -7.27
CA VAL A 332 -8.73 13.68 -6.40
C VAL A 332 -9.76 14.00 -5.34
N HIS A 333 -9.31 14.17 -4.12
CA HIS A 333 -10.13 14.52 -2.98
C HIS A 333 -9.33 15.33 -1.96
N THR A 334 -9.36 16.65 -2.08
CA THR A 334 -8.67 17.57 -1.16
C THR A 334 -9.60 18.27 -0.18
N GLY A 335 -10.91 18.20 -0.41
CA GLY A 335 -11.91 18.97 0.32
C GLY A 335 -12.12 20.37 -0.24
N VAL A 336 -11.31 20.83 -1.21
CA VAL A 336 -11.48 22.09 -1.95
C VAL A 336 -11.95 21.75 -3.36
N GLY A 337 -13.26 21.84 -3.61
CA GLY A 337 -13.88 21.28 -4.80
C GLY A 337 -13.34 21.84 -6.11
N PHE A 338 -13.10 23.15 -6.18
CA PHE A 338 -12.51 23.76 -7.37
C PHE A 338 -11.05 23.28 -7.60
N PHE A 339 -10.29 23.10 -6.53
CA PHE A 339 -8.90 22.60 -6.63
C PHE A 339 -8.87 21.12 -7.07
N ASP A 340 -9.81 20.30 -6.58
CA ASP A 340 -9.98 18.92 -7.04
C ASP A 340 -10.18 18.88 -8.55
N HIS A 341 -11.06 19.75 -9.08
CA HIS A 341 -11.28 19.90 -10.52
C HIS A 341 -10.02 20.35 -11.27
N MET A 342 -9.21 21.26 -10.70
CA MET A 342 -7.96 21.70 -11.33
C MET A 342 -6.94 20.58 -11.44
N LEU A 343 -6.77 19.76 -10.41
CA LEU A 343 -5.87 18.61 -10.43
C LEU A 343 -6.35 17.51 -11.38
N ASP A 344 -7.68 17.31 -11.48
CA ASP A 344 -8.26 16.42 -12.48
C ASP A 344 -7.93 16.89 -13.92
N GLN A 345 -8.00 18.21 -14.19
CA GLN A 345 -7.59 18.79 -15.48
C GLN A 345 -6.11 18.52 -15.78
N VAL A 346 -5.21 18.71 -14.79
CA VAL A 346 -3.79 18.42 -14.98
C VAL A 346 -3.57 16.97 -15.37
N ALA A 347 -4.15 16.02 -14.65
CA ALA A 347 -3.95 14.60 -14.89
C ALA A 347 -4.59 14.14 -16.22
N THR A 348 -5.82 14.56 -16.49
CA THR A 348 -6.55 14.21 -17.72
C THR A 348 -5.85 14.74 -18.96
N HIS A 349 -5.45 16.01 -18.98
CA HIS A 349 -4.73 16.61 -20.11
C HIS A 349 -3.27 16.18 -20.17
N GLY A 350 -2.69 15.86 -19.02
CA GLY A 350 -1.37 15.24 -18.89
C GLY A 350 -1.31 13.82 -19.41
N GLY A 351 -2.45 13.11 -19.44
CA GLY A 351 -2.57 11.73 -19.89
C GLY A 351 -1.88 10.75 -18.94
N PHE A 352 -1.89 11.04 -17.65
CA PHE A 352 -1.36 10.18 -16.60
C PHE A 352 -2.40 9.94 -15.49
N SER A 353 -2.23 8.84 -14.75
CA SER A 353 -3.05 8.53 -13.58
C SER A 353 -2.63 9.38 -12.40
N LEU A 354 -3.61 9.94 -11.68
CA LEU A 354 -3.41 10.66 -10.42
C LEU A 354 -4.44 10.18 -9.40
N GLN A 355 -3.95 9.71 -8.27
CA GLN A 355 -4.77 9.45 -7.09
C GLN A 355 -4.22 10.31 -5.95
N LEU A 356 -5.00 11.30 -5.51
CA LEU A 356 -4.59 12.26 -4.47
C LEU A 356 -5.72 12.41 -3.46
N ALA A 357 -5.39 12.25 -2.18
CA ALA A 357 -6.32 12.56 -1.09
C ALA A 357 -5.61 13.37 -0.01
N CYS A 358 -6.32 14.33 0.55
CA CYS A 358 -5.86 15.19 1.63
C CYS A 358 -6.92 15.27 2.73
N GLU A 359 -6.48 15.21 3.96
CA GLU A 359 -7.19 15.68 5.16
C GLU A 359 -6.43 16.93 5.63
N GLY A 360 -6.99 18.11 5.41
CA GLY A 360 -6.41 19.41 5.78
C GLY A 360 -7.26 20.17 6.78
N ASP A 361 -6.69 21.19 7.37
CA ASP A 361 -7.30 22.09 8.36
C ASP A 361 -8.16 23.20 7.70
N LEU A 362 -9.10 22.75 6.83
CA LEU A 362 -9.97 23.64 6.03
C LEU A 362 -10.85 24.58 6.87
N GLU A 363 -11.00 24.34 8.16
CA GLU A 363 -11.64 25.25 9.10
C GLU A 363 -10.84 26.55 9.30
N ILE A 364 -9.55 26.57 8.94
CA ILE A 364 -8.72 27.78 8.92
C ILE A 364 -8.86 28.45 7.56
N ASP A 365 -8.32 27.81 6.52
CA ASP A 365 -8.51 28.17 5.11
C ASP A 365 -7.98 27.03 4.18
N ALA A 366 -7.98 27.27 2.86
CA ALA A 366 -7.47 26.29 1.89
C ALA A 366 -5.95 26.40 1.64
N HIS A 367 -5.24 27.33 2.26
CA HIS A 367 -3.83 27.62 1.94
C HIS A 367 -2.93 26.39 2.15
N HIS A 368 -2.91 25.86 3.38
CA HIS A 368 -2.08 24.70 3.72
C HIS A 368 -2.41 23.48 2.86
N THR A 369 -3.70 23.26 2.60
CA THR A 369 -4.18 22.15 1.76
C THR A 369 -3.65 22.27 0.33
N VAL A 370 -3.79 23.43 -0.31
CA VAL A 370 -3.35 23.63 -1.71
C VAL A 370 -1.83 23.56 -1.81
N GLU A 371 -1.10 24.25 -0.92
CA GLU A 371 0.36 24.25 -0.92
C GLU A 371 0.93 22.85 -0.73
N ASP A 372 0.55 22.17 0.32
CA ASP A 372 1.06 20.86 0.69
C ASP A 372 0.68 19.77 -0.33
N CYS A 373 -0.51 19.84 -0.91
CA CYS A 373 -0.90 18.95 -2.02
C CYS A 373 0.00 19.15 -3.24
N MET A 374 0.34 20.37 -3.61
CA MET A 374 1.22 20.64 -4.75
C MET A 374 2.67 20.24 -4.47
N LEU A 375 3.15 20.42 -3.24
CA LEU A 375 4.45 19.92 -2.80
C LEU A 375 4.51 18.38 -2.91
N ALA A 376 3.49 17.69 -2.39
CA ALA A 376 3.40 16.23 -2.45
C ALA A 376 3.27 15.71 -3.89
N PHE A 377 2.46 16.36 -4.72
CA PHE A 377 2.28 16.03 -6.13
C PHE A 377 3.58 16.21 -6.94
N GLY A 378 4.28 17.33 -6.75
CA GLY A 378 5.59 17.55 -7.38
C GLY A 378 6.62 16.50 -6.99
N GLN A 379 6.64 16.11 -5.72
CA GLN A 379 7.52 15.04 -5.25
C GLN A 379 7.13 13.68 -5.84
N ALA A 380 5.85 13.36 -5.97
CA ALA A 380 5.38 12.12 -6.60
C ALA A 380 5.76 12.06 -8.09
N LEU A 381 5.60 13.16 -8.83
CA LEU A 381 6.09 13.29 -10.21
C LEU A 381 7.60 13.07 -10.29
N LYS A 382 8.37 13.69 -9.39
CA LYS A 382 9.84 13.50 -9.33
C LYS A 382 10.22 12.04 -9.11
N VAL A 383 9.55 11.34 -8.22
CA VAL A 383 9.76 9.90 -7.99
C VAL A 383 9.41 9.09 -9.25
N ALA A 384 8.27 9.38 -9.90
CA ALA A 384 7.85 8.69 -11.12
C ALA A 384 8.81 8.91 -12.30
N LEU A 385 9.45 10.07 -12.40
CA LEU A 385 10.42 10.39 -13.45
C LEU A 385 11.75 9.60 -13.32
N GLY A 386 12.07 9.13 -12.10
CA GLY A 386 13.29 8.35 -11.85
C GLY A 386 14.57 9.05 -12.33
N ASP A 387 15.37 8.33 -13.09
CA ASP A 387 16.68 8.80 -13.63
C ASP A 387 16.54 9.75 -14.82
N ARG A 388 15.31 9.96 -15.32
CA ARG A 388 14.98 10.84 -16.44
C ARG A 388 15.65 10.49 -17.77
N VAL A 389 16.16 9.28 -17.90
CA VAL A 389 16.78 8.82 -19.15
C VAL A 389 15.75 8.73 -20.27
N GLY A 390 16.08 9.32 -21.43
CA GLY A 390 15.28 9.28 -22.65
C GLY A 390 14.03 10.14 -22.64
N MET A 391 13.77 10.96 -21.59
CA MET A 391 12.57 11.81 -21.59
C MET A 391 12.74 13.04 -22.48
N ALA A 392 11.63 13.58 -23.00
CA ALA A 392 11.60 14.78 -23.85
C ALA A 392 12.04 16.05 -23.11
N ARG A 393 11.87 16.11 -21.78
CA ARG A 393 12.28 17.17 -20.87
C ARG A 393 11.49 18.48 -20.98
N PHE A 394 11.07 18.93 -22.16
CA PHE A 394 10.45 20.23 -22.41
C PHE A 394 9.00 20.13 -22.88
N GLY A 395 8.17 21.15 -22.60
CA GLY A 395 6.76 21.19 -23.02
C GLY A 395 6.12 22.61 -22.95
N PHE A 396 5.01 22.81 -23.67
CA PHE A 396 4.38 24.13 -23.94
C PHE A 396 2.83 24.07 -24.13
N VAL A 397 2.15 25.10 -24.06
CA VAL A 397 1.03 26.04 -24.31
C VAL A 397 -0.40 25.60 -24.68
N LEU A 398 -1.49 26.39 -24.23
CA LEU A 398 -2.88 26.27 -24.72
C LEU A 398 -3.78 27.52 -24.51
N PRO A 399 -4.74 27.85 -25.44
CA PRO A 399 -5.87 28.77 -25.24
C PRO A 399 -7.10 28.07 -24.63
N MET A 400 -7.99 28.85 -24.00
CA MET A 400 -9.29 28.45 -23.51
C MET A 400 -10.28 29.62 -23.62
N ASP A 401 -11.19 29.56 -24.58
CA ASP A 401 -12.13 30.61 -24.93
C ASP A 401 -11.44 31.99 -25.12
N GLU A 402 -11.83 32.99 -24.33
CA GLU A 402 -11.20 34.33 -24.33
C GLU A 402 -9.87 34.39 -23.56
N THR A 403 -9.48 33.29 -22.97
CA THR A 403 -8.28 33.20 -22.13
C THR A 403 -7.16 32.46 -22.87
N GLU A 404 -5.94 32.95 -22.74
CA GLU A 404 -4.74 32.27 -23.21
C GLU A 404 -3.79 32.05 -22.04
N ALA A 405 -3.42 30.78 -21.80
CA ALA A 405 -2.36 30.42 -20.86
C ALA A 405 -1.15 29.83 -21.59
N LYS A 406 0.04 30.35 -21.31
CA LYS A 406 1.32 29.82 -21.78
C LYS A 406 2.04 29.19 -20.59
N VAL A 407 2.27 27.89 -20.66
CA VAL A 407 3.07 27.17 -19.66
C VAL A 407 4.25 26.54 -20.37
N SER A 408 5.46 26.87 -19.96
CA SER A 408 6.68 26.19 -20.38
C SER A 408 7.35 25.52 -19.18
N ILE A 409 7.85 24.30 -19.39
CA ILE A 409 8.47 23.50 -18.36
C ILE A 409 9.81 22.93 -18.81
N ASP A 410 10.80 22.95 -17.89
CA ASP A 410 12.09 22.26 -18.02
C ASP A 410 12.29 21.36 -16.79
N LEU A 411 12.27 20.06 -16.98
CA LEU A 411 12.49 19.04 -15.95
C LEU A 411 13.99 18.82 -15.66
N GLY A 412 14.75 19.89 -15.68
CA GLY A 412 16.22 19.90 -15.56
C GLY A 412 16.77 19.70 -14.15
N GLY A 413 15.94 19.58 -13.13
CA GLY A 413 16.34 19.38 -11.73
C GLY A 413 16.52 20.70 -10.94
N ARG A 414 16.47 21.85 -11.59
CA ARG A 414 16.63 23.17 -10.96
C ARG A 414 15.29 23.88 -10.84
N PRO A 415 14.76 24.05 -9.61
CA PRO A 415 13.47 24.69 -9.40
C PRO A 415 13.54 26.18 -9.68
N PHE A 416 12.60 26.69 -10.45
CA PHE A 416 12.36 28.10 -10.67
C PHE A 416 10.93 28.33 -11.17
N CYS A 417 10.17 29.22 -10.55
CA CYS A 417 8.82 29.53 -10.97
C CYS A 417 8.68 31.01 -11.33
N VAL A 418 8.15 31.27 -12.52
CA VAL A 418 7.69 32.60 -12.94
C VAL A 418 6.22 32.50 -13.26
N PHE A 419 5.41 33.30 -12.56
CA PHE A 419 3.98 33.41 -12.81
C PHE A 419 3.65 34.86 -13.18
N LYS A 420 3.06 35.06 -14.36
CA LYS A 420 2.58 36.33 -14.87
C LYS A 420 1.08 36.21 -15.18
N GLY A 421 0.26 36.84 -14.38
CA GLY A 421 -1.19 36.87 -14.53
C GLY A 421 -1.81 37.60 -13.36
N GLU A 422 -2.87 38.32 -13.62
CA GLU A 422 -3.63 39.05 -12.62
C GLU A 422 -5.04 38.48 -12.54
N PHE A 423 -5.53 38.27 -11.33
CA PHE A 423 -6.89 37.85 -11.03
C PHE A 423 -7.66 39.04 -10.48
N GLN A 424 -8.90 39.23 -10.93
CA GLN A 424 -9.77 40.30 -10.48
C GLN A 424 -10.56 39.94 -9.24
N SER A 425 -10.98 38.67 -9.13
CA SER A 425 -11.71 38.11 -7.99
C SER A 425 -10.74 37.50 -7.00
N THR A 426 -11.02 37.61 -5.72
CA THR A 426 -10.24 36.96 -4.66
C THR A 426 -10.53 35.47 -4.54
N HIS A 427 -11.71 35.02 -5.01
CA HIS A 427 -12.15 33.64 -4.91
C HIS A 427 -12.87 33.16 -6.18
N ILE A 428 -12.77 31.86 -6.44
CA ILE A 428 -13.58 31.10 -7.40
C ILE A 428 -14.18 29.92 -6.61
N GLY A 429 -15.46 30.02 -6.23
CA GLY A 429 -16.05 29.08 -5.29
C GLY A 429 -15.33 29.13 -3.94
N ASP A 430 -14.84 27.99 -3.50
CA ASP A 430 -14.07 27.77 -2.27
C ASP A 430 -12.53 27.95 -2.46
N TYR A 431 -12.09 28.34 -3.64
CA TYR A 431 -10.68 28.46 -4.01
C TYR A 431 -10.23 29.92 -4.05
N GLN A 432 -9.18 30.25 -3.31
CA GLN A 432 -8.54 31.58 -3.35
C GLN A 432 -7.68 31.71 -4.60
N THR A 433 -7.91 32.73 -5.42
CA THR A 433 -7.22 32.89 -6.73
C THR A 433 -5.71 33.09 -6.61
N GLU A 434 -5.24 33.69 -5.51
CA GLU A 434 -3.80 33.84 -5.23
C GLU A 434 -3.08 32.49 -5.08
N MET A 435 -3.80 31.45 -4.67
CA MET A 435 -3.25 30.09 -4.56
C MET A 435 -2.86 29.51 -5.92
N THR A 436 -3.33 30.04 -7.03
CA THR A 436 -2.92 29.59 -8.36
C THR A 436 -1.40 29.77 -8.55
N ALA A 437 -0.88 30.97 -8.31
CA ALA A 437 0.57 31.21 -8.42
C ALA A 437 1.35 30.42 -7.38
N HIS A 438 0.81 30.29 -6.17
CA HIS A 438 1.41 29.51 -5.08
C HIS A 438 1.54 28.03 -5.42
N ALA A 439 0.48 27.43 -5.98
CA ALA A 439 0.44 26.04 -6.44
C ALA A 439 1.55 25.73 -7.46
N PHE A 440 1.75 26.59 -8.45
CA PHE A 440 2.81 26.42 -9.45
C PHE A 440 4.22 26.56 -8.85
N ARG A 441 4.41 27.45 -7.86
CA ARG A 441 5.68 27.58 -7.14
C ARG A 441 5.99 26.30 -6.36
N SER A 442 5.05 25.83 -5.56
CA SER A 442 5.20 24.62 -4.73
C SER A 442 5.49 23.37 -5.57
N LEU A 443 4.77 23.23 -6.71
CA LEU A 443 5.06 22.18 -7.68
C LEU A 443 6.48 22.28 -8.25
N SER A 444 6.89 23.45 -8.68
CA SER A 444 8.23 23.71 -9.25
C SER A 444 9.34 23.31 -8.29
N GLU A 445 9.18 23.67 -7.02
CA GLU A 445 10.17 23.45 -5.97
C GLU A 445 10.44 21.96 -5.75
N THR A 446 9.40 21.17 -5.55
CA THR A 446 9.56 19.75 -5.21
C THR A 446 9.79 18.85 -6.42
N LEU A 447 9.20 19.18 -7.57
CA LEU A 447 9.48 18.51 -8.85
C LEU A 447 10.94 18.75 -9.32
N GLY A 448 11.54 19.85 -8.89
CA GLY A 448 12.84 20.29 -9.40
C GLY A 448 12.73 20.71 -10.85
N ALA A 449 11.76 21.55 -11.17
CA ALA A 449 11.49 22.01 -12.53
C ALA A 449 11.48 23.53 -12.63
N SER A 450 11.96 24.08 -13.76
CA SER A 450 11.68 25.46 -14.10
C SER A 450 10.32 25.53 -14.79
N ILE A 451 9.38 26.32 -14.23
CA ILE A 451 8.02 26.50 -14.74
C ILE A 451 7.76 27.98 -14.97
N HIS A 452 7.44 28.36 -16.19
CA HIS A 452 7.05 29.72 -16.53
C HIS A 452 5.59 29.71 -16.99
N VAL A 453 4.77 30.53 -16.35
CA VAL A 453 3.36 30.70 -16.65
C VAL A 453 3.09 32.14 -17.03
N GLU A 454 2.37 32.35 -18.12
CA GLU A 454 1.80 33.63 -18.53
C GLU A 454 0.35 33.42 -18.89
N VAL A 455 -0.57 34.17 -18.27
CA VAL A 455 -2.00 34.04 -18.51
C VAL A 455 -2.66 35.39 -18.71
N THR A 456 -3.50 35.49 -19.72
CA THR A 456 -4.32 36.67 -20.06
C THR A 456 -5.76 36.23 -20.29
N GLY A 457 -6.73 37.12 -20.04
CA GLY A 457 -8.16 36.86 -20.22
C GLY A 457 -9.03 37.65 -19.25
N GLY A 458 -10.32 37.54 -19.40
CA GLY A 458 -11.32 38.30 -18.58
C GLY A 458 -11.85 37.50 -17.39
N ASN A 459 -12.09 36.22 -17.56
CA ASN A 459 -12.72 35.39 -16.55
C ASN A 459 -11.65 34.64 -15.71
N ASP A 460 -11.65 34.84 -14.39
CA ASP A 460 -10.68 34.26 -13.50
C ASP A 460 -10.78 32.73 -13.38
N HIS A 461 -12.00 32.17 -13.49
CA HIS A 461 -12.21 30.72 -13.59
C HIS A 461 -11.48 30.16 -14.82
N HIS A 462 -11.73 30.75 -16.00
CA HIS A 462 -11.08 30.33 -17.24
C HIS A 462 -9.55 30.52 -17.18
N LYS A 463 -9.05 31.62 -16.59
CA LYS A 463 -7.61 31.83 -16.40
C LYS A 463 -6.97 30.73 -15.55
N THR A 464 -7.58 30.41 -14.42
CA THR A 464 -7.07 29.35 -13.54
C THR A 464 -7.11 28.01 -14.24
N GLU A 465 -8.25 27.63 -14.81
CA GLU A 465 -8.41 26.35 -15.51
C GLU A 465 -7.47 26.23 -16.72
N ALA A 466 -7.28 27.28 -17.50
CA ALA A 466 -6.32 27.30 -18.62
C ALA A 466 -4.89 27.04 -18.16
N CYS A 467 -4.46 27.62 -17.02
CA CYS A 467 -3.14 27.38 -16.45
C CYS A 467 -2.93 25.89 -16.10
N PHE A 468 -3.90 25.25 -15.41
CA PHE A 468 -3.77 23.85 -15.04
C PHE A 468 -3.88 22.88 -16.23
N LYS A 469 -4.74 23.17 -17.22
CA LYS A 469 -4.78 22.42 -18.49
C LYS A 469 -3.49 22.53 -19.27
N ALA A 470 -2.92 23.73 -19.38
CA ALA A 470 -1.67 23.98 -20.06
C ALA A 470 -0.51 23.27 -19.34
N LEU A 471 -0.49 23.26 -18.00
CA LEU A 471 0.46 22.49 -17.21
C LEU A 471 0.37 20.99 -17.53
N GLY A 472 -0.83 20.42 -17.56
CA GLY A 472 -1.05 19.01 -17.92
C GLY A 472 -0.49 18.69 -19.30
N ARG A 473 -0.74 19.53 -20.30
CA ARG A 473 -0.22 19.37 -21.67
C ARG A 473 1.31 19.53 -21.73
N ALA A 474 1.87 20.47 -21.00
CA ALA A 474 3.32 20.67 -20.90
C ALA A 474 4.00 19.45 -20.25
N LEU A 475 3.44 18.93 -19.17
CA LEU A 475 3.91 17.70 -18.51
C LEU A 475 3.83 16.50 -19.46
N ARG A 476 2.73 16.33 -20.21
CA ARG A 476 2.59 15.24 -21.18
C ARG A 476 3.70 15.27 -22.24
N GLN A 477 4.08 16.44 -22.72
CA GLN A 477 5.18 16.59 -23.67
C GLN A 477 6.51 16.29 -22.99
N ALA A 478 6.78 16.92 -21.86
CA ALA A 478 8.05 16.84 -21.15
C ALA A 478 8.38 15.44 -20.61
N THR A 479 7.36 14.65 -20.26
CA THR A 479 7.53 13.30 -19.69
C THR A 479 7.56 12.17 -20.73
N ARG A 480 7.39 12.47 -22.03
CA ARG A 480 7.52 11.47 -23.11
C ARG A 480 8.91 10.88 -23.14
N ILE A 481 8.98 9.62 -23.43
CA ILE A 481 10.26 8.94 -23.68
C ILE A 481 10.55 8.99 -25.18
N GLU A 482 11.62 9.68 -25.56
CA GLU A 482 12.01 9.91 -26.96
C GLU A 482 13.34 9.25 -27.34
N GLY A 483 14.01 8.59 -26.38
CA GLY A 483 15.26 7.91 -26.63
C GLY A 483 15.83 7.21 -25.40
N ASP A 484 17.08 6.79 -25.46
CA ASP A 484 17.78 6.07 -24.39
C ASP A 484 18.93 6.90 -23.77
N ALA A 485 19.11 8.16 -24.22
CA ALA A 485 20.14 9.04 -23.70
C ALA A 485 19.58 10.03 -22.67
N LEU A 486 20.41 10.45 -21.73
CA LEU A 486 20.07 11.54 -20.83
C LEU A 486 19.99 12.85 -21.62
N PRO A 487 18.87 13.61 -21.57
CA PRO A 487 18.71 14.85 -22.36
C PRO A 487 19.49 16.03 -21.75
N SER A 488 20.81 15.88 -21.66
CA SER A 488 21.72 16.87 -21.07
C SER A 488 23.09 16.78 -21.68
N THR A 489 23.57 17.92 -22.19
CA THR A 489 24.97 18.07 -22.71
C THR A 489 26.01 17.98 -21.60
N LYS A 490 25.61 18.14 -20.33
CA LYS A 490 26.51 18.05 -19.16
C LYS A 490 26.64 16.60 -18.64
N GLY A 491 25.94 15.63 -19.22
CA GLY A 491 25.93 14.23 -18.76
C GLY A 491 25.21 14.01 -17.42
N MET A 492 24.57 15.05 -16.88
CA MET A 492 23.76 14.99 -15.66
C MET A 492 22.61 16.00 -15.72
N LEU A 493 21.54 15.73 -15.00
CA LEU A 493 20.51 16.68 -14.61
C LEU A 493 20.67 16.96 -13.11
N ALA A 494 20.46 18.21 -12.71
CA ALA A 494 20.71 18.66 -11.32
C ALA A 494 19.77 17.96 -10.33
#